data_99a41857c76b38c135571d22fb9b8208
#
_entry.id   99a41857c76b38c135571d22fb9b8208
#
_cell.length_a   1.000
_cell.length_b   1.000
_cell.length_c   1.000
_cell.angle_alpha   90.00
_cell.angle_beta   90.00
_cell.angle_gamma   90.00
#
_symmetry.space_group_name_H-M   'P 1'
#
loop_
_entity.id
_entity.type
_entity.pdbx_description
1 polymer ?
#
loop_
_entity_poly.entity_id
_entity_poly.type
_entity_poly.pdbx_seq_one_letter_code
_entity_poly.pdbx_strand_id
1 'polypeptide(L)'
;MMLENLVMLAFVAALMFCVAFGVPTVAALIAGYVIFILYGMKKGYSVPSLLKMSWSGLGTVIRILFIFLLIGILTALWRGAGTIPEIIAVSAGLIHPSGFLLLSFLLNCAVSVLTGTSFGTAATMGVVCMTMGSAMGVNPLFTGGAVVSGIFFGDRCSPVSTSALLVSELTGTDLYGNIRRMLRSCLVPFLLTCAAYLALGAFSRGGSGAMDVKTMFSGHFTLHWILLVPALLILVMAAFRAKVKYTLLASAAAAVSQPALRPMISTTVTYLVP
;
A
#
# COMPACT_ATOMS: atom_id res chain seq x y z
N MET A 1 26.18 10.75 21.95
CA MET A 1 25.50 11.69 21.01
C MET A 1 26.29 11.97 19.73
N MET A 2 27.55 12.47 19.74
CA MET A 2 28.27 12.76 18.47
C MET A 2 28.49 11.52 17.58
N LEU A 3 28.86 10.38 18.16
CA LEU A 3 29.08 9.15 17.38
C LEU A 3 27.80 8.57 16.80
N GLU A 4 26.70 8.69 17.52
CA GLU A 4 25.35 8.25 17.08
C GLU A 4 24.89 9.03 15.87
N ASN A 5 25.04 10.37 15.95
CA ASN A 5 24.71 11.25 14.82
C ASN A 5 25.60 10.98 13.61
N LEU A 6 26.89 10.69 13.82
CA LEU A 6 27.83 10.37 12.74
C LEU A 6 27.43 9.05 12.02
N VAL A 7 27.08 8.02 12.78
CA VAL A 7 26.63 6.73 12.23
C VAL A 7 25.34 6.89 11.42
N MET A 8 24.38 7.65 11.93
CA MET A 8 23.13 7.95 11.22
C MET A 8 23.40 8.75 9.93
N LEU A 9 24.26 9.77 10.01
CA LEU A 9 24.65 10.57 8.86
C LEU A 9 25.36 9.71 7.79
N ALA A 10 26.27 8.83 8.18
CA ALA A 10 26.95 7.92 7.28
C ALA A 10 25.97 6.99 6.55
N PHE A 11 24.98 6.46 7.26
CA PHE A 11 23.93 5.62 6.64
C PHE A 11 23.06 6.42 5.65
N VAL A 12 22.62 7.62 6.05
CA VAL A 12 21.84 8.50 5.16
C VAL A 12 22.66 8.90 3.92
N ALA A 13 23.94 9.22 4.10
CA ALA A 13 24.83 9.54 2.99
C ALA A 13 25.00 8.37 2.01
N ALA A 14 25.14 7.13 2.53
CA ALA A 14 25.19 5.93 1.70
C ALA A 14 23.91 5.71 0.90
N LEU A 15 22.73 5.94 1.50
CA LEU A 15 21.44 5.86 0.80
C LEU A 15 21.33 6.94 -0.30
N MET A 16 21.67 8.18 0.03
CA MET A 16 21.65 9.30 -0.93
C MET A 16 22.60 9.07 -2.08
N PHE A 17 23.80 8.55 -1.82
CA PHE A 17 24.77 8.17 -2.84
C PHE A 17 24.19 7.10 -3.79
N CYS A 18 23.62 6.02 -3.26
CA CYS A 18 23.01 4.97 -4.09
C CYS A 18 21.88 5.51 -4.96
N VAL A 19 21.02 6.37 -4.44
CA VAL A 19 19.92 6.99 -5.20
C VAL A 19 20.47 7.92 -6.28
N ALA A 20 21.47 8.76 -5.96
CA ALA A 20 22.03 9.74 -6.90
C ALA A 20 22.76 9.07 -8.08
N PHE A 21 23.44 7.95 -7.84
CA PHE A 21 24.22 7.24 -8.85
C PHE A 21 23.52 6.02 -9.46
N GLY A 22 22.24 5.80 -9.14
CA GLY A 22 21.47 4.67 -9.68
C GLY A 22 21.96 3.30 -9.19
N VAL A 23 22.76 3.25 -8.11
CA VAL A 23 23.23 2.00 -7.51
C VAL A 23 22.08 1.33 -6.75
N PRO A 24 21.95 -0.01 -6.80
CA PRO A 24 20.90 -0.68 -6.04
C PRO A 24 20.93 -0.32 -4.55
N THR A 25 19.80 0.12 -4.01
CA THR A 25 19.66 0.53 -2.59
C THR A 25 20.04 -0.57 -1.60
N VAL A 26 19.99 -1.84 -2.03
CA VAL A 26 20.46 -3.00 -1.26
C VAL A 26 21.92 -2.84 -0.84
N ALA A 27 22.78 -2.23 -1.69
CA ALA A 27 24.18 -1.99 -1.34
C ALA A 27 24.30 -1.02 -0.14
N ALA A 28 23.49 0.05 -0.11
CA ALA A 28 23.46 0.98 1.01
C ALA A 28 22.92 0.31 2.30
N LEU A 29 21.93 -0.60 2.16
CA LEU A 29 21.39 -1.34 3.31
C LEU A 29 22.44 -2.29 3.91
N ILE A 30 23.21 -3.00 3.05
CA ILE A 30 24.32 -3.86 3.51
C ILE A 30 25.41 -3.02 4.18
N ALA A 31 25.84 -1.91 3.57
CA ALA A 31 26.81 -1.00 4.16
C ALA A 31 26.31 -0.45 5.51
N GLY A 32 25.04 -0.03 5.59
CA GLY A 32 24.41 0.41 6.83
C GLY A 32 24.41 -0.67 7.89
N TYR A 33 24.07 -1.91 7.54
CA TYR A 33 24.09 -3.03 8.47
C TYR A 33 25.50 -3.23 9.08
N VAL A 34 26.54 -3.20 8.24
CA VAL A 34 27.94 -3.30 8.71
C VAL A 34 28.28 -2.13 9.62
N ILE A 35 27.92 -0.89 9.26
CA ILE A 35 28.14 0.31 10.08
C ILE A 35 27.48 0.17 11.45
N PHE A 36 26.22 -0.31 11.52
CA PHE A 36 25.51 -0.49 12.77
C PHE A 36 26.08 -1.63 13.63
N ILE A 37 26.56 -2.73 13.02
CA ILE A 37 27.26 -3.80 13.76
C ILE A 37 28.55 -3.27 14.37
N LEU A 38 29.39 -2.56 13.61
CA LEU A 38 30.65 -1.96 14.10
C LEU A 38 30.36 -0.95 15.22
N TYR A 39 29.32 -0.15 15.09
CA TYR A 39 28.87 0.77 16.13
C TYR A 39 28.45 0.02 17.41
N GLY A 40 27.67 -1.05 17.27
CA GLY A 40 27.24 -1.88 18.40
C GLY A 40 28.43 -2.51 19.14
N MET A 41 29.41 -3.02 18.40
CA MET A 41 30.66 -3.53 18.98
C MET A 41 31.42 -2.44 19.76
N LYS A 42 31.51 -1.22 19.22
CA LYS A 42 32.15 -0.08 19.91
C LYS A 42 31.38 0.34 21.16
N LYS A 43 30.08 0.10 21.25
CA LYS A 43 29.27 0.32 22.46
C LYS A 43 29.39 -0.83 23.50
N GLY A 44 30.17 -1.88 23.20
CA GLY A 44 30.44 -2.99 24.12
C GLY A 44 29.50 -4.19 23.98
N TYR A 45 28.65 -4.22 22.93
CA TYR A 45 27.83 -5.40 22.67
C TYR A 45 28.65 -6.50 21.99
N SER A 46 28.48 -7.74 22.44
CA SER A 46 29.13 -8.90 21.81
C SER A 46 28.51 -9.20 20.44
N VAL A 47 29.32 -9.68 19.51
CA VAL A 47 28.84 -10.07 18.16
C VAL A 47 27.66 -11.05 18.20
N PRO A 48 27.66 -12.09 19.04
CA PRO A 48 26.50 -12.99 19.16
C PRO A 48 25.22 -12.28 19.59
N SER A 49 25.33 -11.27 20.49
CA SER A 49 24.18 -10.46 20.92
C SER A 49 23.63 -9.63 19.78
N LEU A 50 24.49 -8.97 18.99
CA LEU A 50 24.10 -8.18 17.82
C LEU A 50 23.44 -9.04 16.74
N LEU A 51 23.96 -10.22 16.47
CA LEU A 51 23.36 -11.18 15.54
C LEU A 51 21.99 -11.67 16.03
N LYS A 52 21.85 -11.93 17.35
CA LYS A 52 20.55 -12.31 17.94
C LYS A 52 19.51 -11.17 17.81
N MET A 53 19.92 -9.93 18.00
CA MET A 53 19.05 -8.76 17.76
C MET A 53 18.63 -8.66 16.29
N SER A 54 19.57 -8.86 15.36
CA SER A 54 19.28 -8.90 13.91
C SER A 54 18.30 -10.01 13.56
N TRP A 55 18.48 -11.21 14.12
CA TRP A 55 17.58 -12.35 13.90
C TRP A 55 16.17 -12.08 14.44
N SER A 56 16.05 -11.41 15.58
CA SER A 56 14.76 -10.99 16.13
C SER A 56 14.01 -10.04 15.17
N GLY A 57 14.74 -9.14 14.49
CA GLY A 57 14.18 -8.25 13.47
C GLY A 57 13.61 -9.02 12.26
N LEU A 58 14.22 -10.15 11.88
CA LEU A 58 13.81 -10.97 10.74
C LEU A 58 12.37 -11.48 10.87
N GLY A 59 11.92 -11.80 12.07
CA GLY A 59 10.54 -12.24 12.32
C GLY A 59 9.48 -11.19 11.93
N THR A 60 9.81 -9.91 11.97
CA THR A 60 8.94 -8.83 11.49
C THR A 60 8.90 -8.77 9.98
N VAL A 61 10.05 -8.95 9.32
CA VAL A 61 10.17 -8.99 7.86
C VAL A 61 9.38 -10.15 7.26
N ILE A 62 9.47 -11.34 7.84
CA ILE A 62 8.72 -12.53 7.38
C ILE A 62 7.21 -12.27 7.40
N ARG A 63 6.70 -11.58 8.44
CA ARG A 63 5.27 -11.22 8.51
C ARG A 63 4.87 -10.26 7.38
N ILE A 64 5.73 -9.31 7.02
CA ILE A 64 5.47 -8.37 5.91
C ILE A 64 5.51 -9.11 4.58
N LEU A 65 6.49 -9.98 4.36
CA LEU A 65 6.60 -10.79 3.14
C LEU A 65 5.37 -11.70 2.95
N PHE A 66 4.85 -12.28 4.04
CA PHE A 66 3.62 -13.06 3.99
C PHE A 66 2.41 -12.22 3.55
N ILE A 67 2.31 -10.96 4.01
CA ILE A 67 1.26 -10.04 3.53
C ILE A 67 1.45 -9.75 2.03
N PHE A 68 2.67 -9.52 1.56
CA PHE A 68 2.94 -9.30 0.13
C PHE A 68 2.59 -10.51 -0.72
N LEU A 69 2.87 -11.71 -0.24
CA LEU A 69 2.44 -12.94 -0.90
C LEU A 69 0.91 -13.03 -1.02
N LEU A 70 0.19 -12.72 0.06
CA LEU A 70 -1.27 -12.68 0.03
C LEU A 70 -1.82 -11.63 -0.94
N ILE A 71 -1.17 -10.46 -1.06
CA ILE A 71 -1.54 -9.44 -2.04
C ILE A 71 -1.35 -9.95 -3.47
N GLY A 72 -0.25 -10.63 -3.75
CA GLY A 72 0.02 -11.22 -5.06
C GLY A 72 -1.05 -12.25 -5.43
N ILE A 73 -1.39 -13.16 -4.52
CA ILE A 73 -2.46 -14.15 -4.70
C ILE A 73 -3.81 -13.46 -4.92
N LEU A 74 -4.15 -12.48 -4.08
CA LEU A 74 -5.40 -11.72 -4.19
C LEU A 74 -5.52 -11.05 -5.56
N THR A 75 -4.47 -10.37 -6.00
CA THR A 75 -4.45 -9.64 -7.29
C THR A 75 -4.64 -10.61 -8.46
N ALA A 76 -4.00 -11.77 -8.42
CA ALA A 76 -4.17 -12.81 -9.44
C ALA A 76 -5.61 -13.34 -9.46
N LEU A 77 -6.18 -13.64 -8.29
CA LEU A 77 -7.57 -14.08 -8.17
C LEU A 77 -8.58 -13.03 -8.64
N TRP A 78 -8.37 -11.75 -8.30
CA TRP A 78 -9.24 -10.68 -8.75
C TRP A 78 -9.22 -10.48 -10.27
N ARG A 79 -8.06 -10.69 -10.91
CA ARG A 79 -7.97 -10.67 -12.36
C ARG A 79 -8.76 -11.81 -12.98
N GLY A 80 -8.55 -13.03 -12.51
CA GLY A 80 -9.24 -14.22 -13.03
C GLY A 80 -10.73 -14.26 -12.70
N ALA A 81 -11.14 -13.75 -11.54
CA ALA A 81 -12.54 -13.69 -11.10
C ALA A 81 -13.38 -12.61 -11.82
N GLY A 82 -12.74 -11.68 -12.56
CA GLY A 82 -13.45 -10.55 -13.17
C GLY A 82 -13.71 -9.37 -12.21
N THR A 83 -13.25 -9.44 -10.97
CA THR A 83 -13.39 -8.33 -9.99
C THR A 83 -12.70 -7.07 -10.49
N ILE A 84 -11.47 -7.18 -11.03
CA ILE A 84 -10.75 -6.05 -11.61
C ILE A 84 -11.46 -5.46 -12.83
N PRO A 85 -11.86 -6.24 -13.85
CA PRO A 85 -12.69 -5.75 -14.95
C PRO A 85 -13.95 -5.02 -14.50
N GLU A 86 -14.67 -5.54 -13.51
CA GLU A 86 -15.89 -4.91 -13.00
C GLU A 86 -15.60 -3.57 -12.28
N ILE A 87 -14.56 -3.51 -11.43
CA ILE A 87 -14.12 -2.26 -10.81
C ILE A 87 -13.84 -1.21 -11.89
N ILE A 88 -13.14 -1.59 -12.95
CA ILE A 88 -12.82 -0.73 -14.09
C ILE A 88 -14.09 -0.23 -14.78
N ALA A 89 -15.01 -1.12 -15.10
CA ALA A 89 -16.25 -0.78 -15.82
C ALA A 89 -17.12 0.19 -15.01
N VAL A 90 -17.28 -0.05 -13.71
CA VAL A 90 -18.05 0.83 -12.82
C VAL A 90 -17.35 2.17 -12.63
N SER A 91 -16.02 2.18 -12.49
CA SER A 91 -15.24 3.40 -12.29
C SER A 91 -15.27 4.31 -13.51
N ALA A 92 -15.15 3.75 -14.70
CA ALA A 92 -15.19 4.51 -15.95
C ALA A 92 -16.54 5.25 -16.15
N GLY A 93 -17.62 4.73 -15.54
CA GLY A 93 -18.93 5.39 -15.59
C GLY A 93 -19.18 6.45 -14.51
N LEU A 94 -18.44 6.41 -13.40
CA LEU A 94 -18.75 7.21 -12.20
C LEU A 94 -17.72 8.30 -11.91
N ILE A 95 -16.47 8.11 -12.32
CA ILE A 95 -15.34 8.95 -11.87
C ILE A 95 -14.70 9.63 -13.07
N HIS A 96 -14.72 10.97 -13.08
CA HIS A 96 -13.96 11.73 -14.07
C HIS A 96 -12.44 11.59 -13.83
N PRO A 97 -11.64 11.35 -14.89
CA PRO A 97 -10.18 11.22 -14.77
C PRO A 97 -9.51 12.42 -14.07
N SER A 98 -10.06 13.62 -14.26
CA SER A 98 -9.54 14.86 -13.64
C SER A 98 -9.66 14.89 -12.11
N GLY A 99 -10.65 14.23 -11.52
CA GLY A 99 -10.84 14.16 -10.07
C GLY A 99 -10.25 12.90 -9.43
N PHE A 100 -9.80 11.94 -10.24
CA PHE A 100 -9.41 10.62 -9.77
C PHE A 100 -8.21 10.63 -8.81
N LEU A 101 -7.20 11.45 -9.09
CA LEU A 101 -6.00 11.53 -8.23
C LEU A 101 -6.33 12.04 -6.83
N LEU A 102 -7.14 13.10 -6.74
CA LEU A 102 -7.62 13.62 -5.46
C LEU A 102 -8.45 12.59 -4.72
N LEU A 103 -9.39 11.93 -5.42
CA LEU A 103 -10.23 10.89 -4.82
C LEU A 103 -9.38 9.72 -4.31
N SER A 104 -8.39 9.27 -5.07
CA SER A 104 -7.47 8.20 -4.67
C SER A 104 -6.69 8.58 -3.39
N PHE A 105 -6.19 9.82 -3.32
CA PHE A 105 -5.53 10.33 -2.12
C PHE A 105 -6.46 10.30 -0.91
N LEU A 106 -7.66 10.89 -1.02
CA LEU A 106 -8.63 10.99 0.07
C LEU A 106 -9.13 9.61 0.54
N LEU A 107 -9.39 8.68 -0.38
CA LEU A 107 -9.80 7.31 -0.03
C LEU A 107 -8.70 6.58 0.72
N ASN A 108 -7.45 6.70 0.27
CA ASN A 108 -6.33 6.09 0.99
C ASN A 108 -6.11 6.74 2.36
N CYS A 109 -6.29 8.05 2.52
CA CYS A 109 -6.30 8.73 3.82
C CYS A 109 -7.37 8.16 4.74
N ALA A 110 -8.61 8.07 4.26
CA ALA A 110 -9.75 7.60 5.07
C ALA A 110 -9.56 6.15 5.52
N VAL A 111 -9.21 5.24 4.58
CA VAL A 111 -8.98 3.82 4.91
C VAL A 111 -7.78 3.66 5.82
N SER A 112 -6.69 4.43 5.62
CA SER A 112 -5.50 4.39 6.47
C SER A 112 -5.79 4.85 7.91
N VAL A 113 -6.61 5.89 8.10
CA VAL A 113 -7.06 6.32 9.43
C VAL A 113 -7.88 5.23 10.12
N LEU A 114 -8.74 4.53 9.39
CA LEU A 114 -9.57 3.45 9.93
C LEU A 114 -8.75 2.22 10.31
N THR A 115 -7.80 1.82 9.46
CA THR A 115 -6.99 0.60 9.66
C THR A 115 -5.79 0.83 10.57
N GLY A 116 -5.29 2.06 10.65
CA GLY A 116 -4.10 2.43 11.42
C GLY A 116 -2.80 1.86 10.85
N THR A 117 -2.78 1.38 9.60
CA THR A 117 -1.58 0.80 8.99
C THR A 117 -1.40 1.24 7.54
N SER A 118 -0.19 1.72 7.20
CA SER A 118 0.16 2.06 5.81
C SER A 118 0.19 0.82 4.91
N PHE A 119 0.81 -0.26 5.35
CA PHE A 119 0.90 -1.51 4.57
C PHE A 119 -0.48 -2.14 4.33
N GLY A 120 -1.34 -2.15 5.35
CA GLY A 120 -2.71 -2.67 5.20
C GLY A 120 -3.52 -1.88 4.19
N THR A 121 -3.40 -0.57 4.21
CA THR A 121 -4.10 0.32 3.27
C THR A 121 -3.53 0.19 1.86
N ALA A 122 -2.21 0.12 1.70
CA ALA A 122 -1.57 -0.12 0.41
C ALA A 122 -2.04 -1.43 -0.23
N ALA A 123 -2.12 -2.49 0.59
CA ALA A 123 -2.55 -3.83 0.18
C ALA A 123 -4.02 -3.93 -0.20
N THR A 124 -4.84 -3.01 0.25
CA THR A 124 -6.29 -3.00 0.05
C THR A 124 -6.70 -1.87 -0.90
N MET A 125 -6.94 -0.69 -0.37
CA MET A 125 -7.37 0.47 -1.15
C MET A 125 -6.34 0.91 -2.19
N GLY A 126 -5.04 0.78 -1.88
CA GLY A 126 -3.96 1.09 -2.82
C GLY A 126 -4.04 0.25 -4.09
N VAL A 127 -4.27 -1.06 -3.98
CA VAL A 127 -4.44 -1.97 -5.13
C VAL A 127 -5.65 -1.55 -5.96
N VAL A 128 -6.78 -1.25 -5.32
CA VAL A 128 -8.00 -0.78 -6.01
C VAL A 128 -7.70 0.50 -6.79
N CYS A 129 -7.12 1.52 -6.15
CA CYS A 129 -6.81 2.78 -6.81
C CYS A 129 -5.80 2.63 -7.96
N MET A 130 -4.75 1.81 -7.80
CA MET A 130 -3.79 1.55 -8.88
C MET A 130 -4.44 0.88 -10.08
N THR A 131 -5.32 -0.07 -9.84
CA THR A 131 -6.07 -0.77 -10.90
C THR A 131 -6.98 0.19 -11.66
N MET A 132 -7.76 1.00 -10.91
CA MET A 132 -8.66 2.01 -11.48
C MET A 132 -7.88 3.04 -12.29
N GLY A 133 -6.78 3.59 -11.74
CA GLY A 133 -5.95 4.57 -12.41
C GLY A 133 -5.36 4.06 -13.72
N SER A 134 -4.87 2.81 -13.72
CA SER A 134 -4.35 2.16 -14.93
C SER A 134 -5.43 2.01 -16.00
N ALA A 135 -6.64 1.64 -15.61
CA ALA A 135 -7.77 1.49 -16.50
C ALA A 135 -8.27 2.81 -17.11
N MET A 136 -8.21 3.88 -16.33
CA MET A 136 -8.58 5.23 -16.77
C MET A 136 -7.46 5.93 -17.57
N GLY A 137 -6.33 5.26 -17.83
CA GLY A 137 -5.17 5.83 -18.51
C GLY A 137 -4.45 6.92 -17.72
N VAL A 138 -4.68 7.00 -16.41
CA VAL A 138 -3.98 7.94 -15.53
C VAL A 138 -2.55 7.45 -15.31
N ASN A 139 -1.59 8.37 -15.35
CA ASN A 139 -0.18 8.03 -15.17
C ASN A 139 0.05 7.28 -13.84
N PRO A 140 0.62 6.06 -13.88
CA PRO A 140 0.83 5.22 -12.70
C PRO A 140 1.69 5.89 -11.62
N LEU A 141 2.63 6.77 -12.01
CA LEU A 141 3.46 7.51 -11.04
C LEU A 141 2.62 8.48 -10.21
N PHE A 142 1.67 9.18 -10.82
CA PHE A 142 0.78 10.10 -10.09
C PHE A 142 -0.21 9.34 -9.22
N THR A 143 -0.77 8.24 -9.73
CA THR A 143 -1.66 7.38 -8.94
C THR A 143 -0.89 6.76 -7.76
N GLY A 144 0.31 6.24 -7.99
CA GLY A 144 1.17 5.71 -6.94
C GLY A 144 1.54 6.77 -5.90
N GLY A 145 1.85 7.99 -6.34
CA GLY A 145 2.09 9.13 -5.45
C GLY A 145 0.88 9.46 -4.57
N ALA A 146 -0.33 9.49 -5.14
CA ALA A 146 -1.57 9.72 -4.42
C ALA A 146 -1.86 8.62 -3.38
N VAL A 147 -1.62 7.35 -3.75
CA VAL A 147 -1.75 6.21 -2.83
C VAL A 147 -0.75 6.32 -1.68
N VAL A 148 0.54 6.48 -2.00
CA VAL A 148 1.62 6.53 -0.98
C VAL A 148 1.42 7.69 -0.02
N SER A 149 1.11 8.89 -0.51
CA SER A 149 0.85 10.04 0.36
C SER A 149 -0.38 9.84 1.25
N GLY A 150 -1.43 9.20 0.73
CA GLY A 150 -2.66 8.91 1.48
C GLY A 150 -2.47 7.86 2.57
N ILE A 151 -1.76 6.77 2.29
CA ILE A 151 -1.56 5.69 3.29
C ILE A 151 -0.76 6.15 4.51
N PHE A 152 0.23 7.03 4.31
CA PHE A 152 1.03 7.55 5.41
C PHE A 152 0.31 8.60 6.27
N PHE A 153 -0.71 9.25 5.74
CA PHE A 153 -1.53 10.17 6.53
C PHE A 153 -2.18 9.47 7.72
N GLY A 154 -2.88 8.36 7.47
CA GLY A 154 -3.55 7.61 8.54
C GLY A 154 -2.60 6.85 9.44
N ASP A 155 -1.48 6.36 8.91
CA ASP A 155 -0.45 5.70 9.72
C ASP A 155 0.13 6.62 10.81
N ARG A 156 0.09 7.93 10.63
CA ARG A 156 0.54 8.92 11.62
C ARG A 156 -0.59 9.48 12.46
N CYS A 157 -1.76 9.70 11.87
CA CYS A 157 -2.87 10.42 12.49
C CYS A 157 -3.98 9.51 13.04
N SER A 158 -3.82 8.18 13.01
CA SER A 158 -4.80 7.24 13.55
C SER A 158 -4.51 6.84 14.99
N PRO A 159 -5.52 6.81 15.87
CA PRO A 159 -5.35 6.35 17.26
C PRO A 159 -5.10 4.85 17.37
N VAL A 160 -5.30 4.09 16.31
CA VAL A 160 -5.00 2.65 16.25
C VAL A 160 -3.68 2.34 15.54
N SER A 161 -2.94 3.37 15.13
CA SER A 161 -1.64 3.21 14.48
C SER A 161 -0.57 2.76 15.47
N THR A 162 0.13 1.69 15.09
CA THR A 162 1.27 1.19 15.88
C THR A 162 2.44 2.17 15.89
N SER A 163 2.65 2.95 14.83
CA SER A 163 3.69 3.98 14.76
C SER A 163 3.37 5.16 15.68
N ALA A 164 2.12 5.61 15.73
CA ALA A 164 1.69 6.68 16.63
C ALA A 164 1.77 6.25 18.11
N LEU A 165 1.34 5.01 18.41
CA LEU A 165 1.48 4.42 19.76
C LEU A 165 2.94 4.33 20.18
N LEU A 166 3.82 3.80 19.32
CA LEU A 166 5.24 3.68 19.62
C LEU A 166 5.88 5.04 19.92
N VAL A 167 5.55 6.07 19.16
CA VAL A 167 6.05 7.43 19.41
C VAL A 167 5.57 7.94 20.77
N SER A 168 4.29 7.75 21.12
CA SER A 168 3.76 8.19 22.42
C SER A 168 4.41 7.47 23.60
N GLU A 169 4.65 6.16 23.50
CA GLU A 169 5.32 5.37 24.51
C GLU A 169 6.79 5.79 24.68
N LEU A 170 7.53 5.94 23.58
CA LEU A 170 8.95 6.34 23.64
C LEU A 170 9.17 7.75 24.15
N THR A 171 8.22 8.66 23.89
CA THR A 171 8.32 10.07 24.32
C THR A 171 7.61 10.36 25.65
N GLY A 172 6.91 9.38 26.22
CA GLY A 172 6.12 9.56 27.45
C GLY A 172 4.99 10.58 27.30
N THR A 173 4.43 10.72 26.09
CA THR A 173 3.40 11.72 25.78
C THR A 173 2.04 11.07 25.56
N ASP A 174 0.96 11.85 25.75
CA ASP A 174 -0.40 11.38 25.48
C ASP A 174 -0.64 11.19 23.98
N LEU A 175 -1.12 9.99 23.59
CA LEU A 175 -1.41 9.60 22.20
C LEU A 175 -2.37 10.56 21.52
N TYR A 176 -3.51 10.86 22.17
CA TYR A 176 -4.54 11.73 21.57
C TYR A 176 -4.09 13.18 21.47
N GLY A 177 -3.30 13.64 22.44
CA GLY A 177 -2.64 14.95 22.41
C GLY A 177 -1.69 15.07 21.22
N ASN A 178 -0.89 14.02 20.98
CA ASN A 178 0.02 13.96 19.82
C ASN A 178 -0.75 13.96 18.51
N ILE A 179 -1.77 13.12 18.35
CA ILE A 179 -2.61 13.07 17.14
C ILE A 179 -3.23 14.44 16.86
N ARG A 180 -3.76 15.12 17.88
CA ARG A 180 -4.35 16.45 17.71
C ARG A 180 -3.33 17.48 17.24
N ARG A 181 -2.10 17.44 17.75
CA ARG A 181 -0.99 18.30 17.30
C ARG A 181 -0.59 17.98 15.86
N MET A 182 -0.46 16.69 15.53
CA MET A 182 -0.13 16.22 14.19
C MET A 182 -1.19 16.64 13.17
N LEU A 183 -2.48 16.49 13.47
CA LEU A 183 -3.57 16.93 12.60
C LEU A 183 -3.52 18.46 12.36
N ARG A 184 -3.21 19.26 13.39
CA ARG A 184 -3.05 20.70 13.21
C ARG A 184 -1.87 21.07 12.32
N SER A 185 -0.71 20.43 12.54
CA SER A 185 0.50 20.70 11.76
C SER A 185 0.41 20.19 10.33
N CYS A 186 -0.33 19.12 10.08
CA CYS A 186 -0.47 18.58 8.73
C CYS A 186 -1.62 19.21 7.92
N LEU A 187 -2.44 20.08 8.51
CA LEU A 187 -3.59 20.68 7.81
C LEU A 187 -3.15 21.45 6.55
N VAL A 188 -2.13 22.28 6.66
CA VAL A 188 -1.60 23.04 5.52
C VAL A 188 -0.99 22.14 4.46
N PRO A 189 -0.05 21.21 4.78
CA PRO A 189 0.43 20.23 3.81
C PRO A 189 -0.69 19.39 3.18
N PHE A 190 -1.70 18.99 3.95
CA PHE A 190 -2.83 18.20 3.45
C PHE A 190 -3.64 18.98 2.40
N LEU A 191 -3.98 20.23 2.68
CA LEU A 191 -4.71 21.08 1.73
C LEU A 191 -3.89 21.37 0.48
N LEU A 192 -2.58 21.62 0.62
CA LEU A 192 -1.67 21.79 -0.52
C LEU A 192 -1.60 20.52 -1.37
N THR A 193 -1.56 19.34 -0.74
CA THR A 193 -1.56 18.06 -1.43
C THR A 193 -2.88 17.81 -2.16
N CYS A 194 -4.02 18.16 -1.55
CA CYS A 194 -5.32 18.10 -2.22
C CYS A 194 -5.35 19.02 -3.45
N ALA A 195 -4.88 20.26 -3.33
CA ALA A 195 -4.81 21.21 -4.44
C ALA A 195 -3.86 20.71 -5.55
N ALA A 196 -2.71 20.15 -5.18
CA ALA A 196 -1.76 19.59 -6.13
C ALA A 196 -2.35 18.41 -6.91
N TYR A 197 -3.02 17.45 -6.25
CA TYR A 197 -3.66 16.33 -6.96
C TYR A 197 -4.87 16.76 -7.79
N LEU A 198 -5.61 17.77 -7.36
CA LEU A 198 -6.67 18.35 -8.18
C LEU A 198 -6.09 19.01 -9.44
N ALA A 199 -5.03 19.80 -9.30
CA ALA A 199 -4.34 20.42 -10.41
C ALA A 199 -3.72 19.39 -11.36
N LEU A 200 -2.98 18.41 -10.83
CA LEU A 200 -2.41 17.33 -11.63
C LEU A 200 -3.47 16.53 -12.36
N GLY A 201 -4.62 16.28 -11.74
CA GLY A 201 -5.76 15.62 -12.39
C GLY A 201 -6.34 16.45 -13.53
N ALA A 202 -6.45 17.77 -13.36
CA ALA A 202 -6.93 18.68 -14.38
C ALA A 202 -5.94 18.83 -15.57
N PHE A 203 -4.63 18.81 -15.30
CA PHE A 203 -3.58 18.84 -16.32
C PHE A 203 -3.31 17.47 -16.96
N SER A 204 -3.52 16.40 -16.23
CA SER A 204 -3.52 15.04 -16.79
C SER A 204 -4.81 14.90 -17.62
N ARG A 205 -4.81 15.47 -18.81
CA ARG A 205 -5.80 15.09 -19.81
C ARG A 205 -5.65 13.59 -19.98
N GLY A 206 -6.51 12.84 -19.31
CA GLY A 206 -6.70 11.43 -19.58
C GLY A 206 -6.82 11.34 -21.10
N GLY A 207 -5.98 10.53 -21.70
CA GLY A 207 -6.00 10.41 -23.15
C GLY A 207 -7.46 10.32 -23.58
N SER A 208 -7.83 11.05 -24.60
CA SER A 208 -9.15 11.07 -25.24
C SER A 208 -9.56 9.69 -25.85
N GLY A 209 -8.87 8.64 -25.47
CA GLY A 209 -9.28 7.27 -25.47
C GLY A 209 -9.96 6.94 -24.13
N ALA A 210 -11.15 7.49 -23.90
CA ALA A 210 -12.17 6.73 -23.22
C ALA A 210 -12.44 5.52 -24.14
N MET A 211 -11.46 4.60 -24.14
CA MET A 211 -11.61 3.30 -24.74
C MET A 211 -12.87 2.76 -24.10
N ASP A 212 -13.85 2.40 -24.91
CA ASP A 212 -15.12 1.89 -24.43
C ASP A 212 -14.80 0.59 -23.67
N VAL A 213 -14.42 0.78 -22.39
CA VAL A 213 -13.96 -0.27 -21.46
C VAL A 213 -15.04 -1.34 -21.35
N LYS A 214 -16.32 -0.94 -21.49
CA LYS A 214 -17.43 -1.86 -21.54
C LYS A 214 -17.33 -2.84 -22.72
N THR A 215 -16.97 -2.35 -23.90
CA THR A 215 -16.85 -3.22 -25.09
C THR A 215 -15.63 -4.12 -25.04
N MET A 216 -14.54 -3.69 -24.40
CA MET A 216 -13.32 -4.52 -24.24
C MET A 216 -13.52 -5.74 -23.34
N PHE A 217 -14.31 -5.61 -22.28
CA PHE A 217 -14.50 -6.69 -21.30
C PHE A 217 -15.82 -7.46 -21.49
N SER A 218 -16.82 -6.90 -22.18
CA SER A 218 -18.12 -7.57 -22.43
C SER A 218 -18.02 -8.85 -23.27
N GLY A 219 -16.92 -9.04 -24.03
CA GLY A 219 -16.68 -10.26 -24.79
C GLY A 219 -16.12 -11.44 -23.97
N HIS A 220 -15.57 -11.19 -22.78
CA HIS A 220 -14.88 -12.20 -21.98
C HIS A 220 -15.46 -12.38 -20.58
N PHE A 221 -16.16 -11.40 -20.04
CA PHE A 221 -16.77 -11.43 -18.72
C PHE A 221 -18.21 -10.94 -18.77
N THR A 222 -19.14 -11.72 -18.21
CA THR A 222 -20.48 -11.21 -17.89
C THR A 222 -20.34 -10.27 -16.68
N LEU A 223 -20.22 -8.97 -16.98
CA LEU A 223 -20.11 -7.92 -15.96
C LEU A 223 -21.37 -7.96 -15.07
N HIS A 224 -21.18 -8.23 -13.78
CA HIS A 224 -22.26 -8.33 -12.83
C HIS A 224 -21.81 -7.80 -11.47
N TRP A 225 -22.64 -7.01 -10.80
CA TRP A 225 -22.33 -6.41 -9.50
C TRP A 225 -21.77 -7.39 -8.43
N ILE A 226 -22.09 -8.69 -8.57
CA ILE A 226 -21.56 -9.77 -7.71
C ILE A 226 -20.04 -9.86 -7.76
N LEU A 227 -19.42 -9.46 -8.88
CA LEU A 227 -17.96 -9.46 -9.06
C LEU A 227 -17.27 -8.39 -8.20
N LEU A 228 -18.01 -7.39 -7.70
CA LEU A 228 -17.50 -6.39 -6.75
C LEU A 228 -17.46 -6.88 -5.31
N VAL A 229 -18.13 -8.00 -4.99
CA VAL A 229 -18.20 -8.53 -3.61
C VAL A 229 -16.82 -8.70 -2.97
N PRO A 230 -15.78 -9.26 -3.63
CA PRO A 230 -14.44 -9.35 -3.03
C PRO A 230 -13.82 -7.99 -2.67
N ALA A 231 -14.04 -6.96 -3.50
CA ALA A 231 -13.55 -5.61 -3.24
C ALA A 231 -14.34 -4.91 -2.12
N LEU A 232 -15.66 -5.02 -2.14
CA LEU A 232 -16.52 -4.50 -1.08
C LEU A 232 -16.22 -5.15 0.27
N LEU A 233 -15.94 -6.45 0.28
CA LEU A 233 -15.56 -7.18 1.50
C LEU A 233 -14.29 -6.61 2.13
N ILE A 234 -13.30 -6.23 1.33
CA ILE A 234 -12.09 -5.55 1.84
C ILE A 234 -12.46 -4.23 2.53
N LEU A 235 -13.27 -3.40 1.88
CA LEU A 235 -13.67 -2.09 2.43
C LEU A 235 -14.47 -2.25 3.74
N VAL A 236 -15.42 -3.17 3.75
CA VAL A 236 -16.23 -3.46 4.94
C VAL A 236 -15.37 -3.98 6.09
N MET A 237 -14.52 -4.98 5.83
CA MET A 237 -13.64 -5.53 6.88
C MET A 237 -12.60 -4.51 7.37
N ALA A 238 -12.10 -3.62 6.49
CA ALA A 238 -11.23 -2.53 6.88
C ALA A 238 -11.96 -1.53 7.79
N ALA A 239 -13.21 -1.18 7.48
CA ALA A 239 -14.04 -0.31 8.33
C ALA A 239 -14.27 -0.92 9.72
N PHE A 240 -14.45 -2.24 9.81
CA PHE A 240 -14.54 -2.98 11.09
C PHE A 240 -13.19 -3.28 11.76
N ARG A 241 -12.08 -2.70 11.24
CA ARG A 241 -10.72 -2.87 11.78
C ARG A 241 -10.25 -4.33 11.87
N ALA A 242 -10.70 -5.17 10.96
CA ALA A 242 -10.24 -6.55 10.89
C ALA A 242 -8.74 -6.62 10.56
N LYS A 243 -8.06 -7.66 11.08
CA LYS A 243 -6.63 -7.85 10.79
C LYS A 243 -6.42 -8.08 9.29
N VAL A 244 -5.49 -7.34 8.69
CA VAL A 244 -5.19 -7.33 7.24
C VAL A 244 -5.11 -8.73 6.63
N LYS A 245 -4.44 -9.68 7.29
CA LYS A 245 -4.33 -11.06 6.79
C LYS A 245 -5.71 -11.74 6.59
N TYR A 246 -6.65 -11.53 7.50
CA TYR A 246 -7.99 -12.11 7.39
C TYR A 246 -8.83 -11.40 6.33
N THR A 247 -8.65 -10.10 6.18
CA THR A 247 -9.30 -9.29 5.14
C THR A 247 -8.87 -9.77 3.75
N LEU A 248 -7.57 -9.96 3.54
CA LEU A 248 -7.04 -10.46 2.27
C LEU A 248 -7.49 -11.90 1.98
N LEU A 249 -7.45 -12.79 2.98
CA LEU A 249 -7.90 -14.17 2.84
C LEU A 249 -9.39 -14.28 2.54
N ALA A 250 -10.22 -13.51 3.26
CA ALA A 250 -11.67 -13.50 3.03
C ALA A 250 -12.02 -12.99 1.63
N SER A 251 -11.37 -11.92 1.18
CA SER A 251 -11.55 -11.40 -0.18
C SER A 251 -11.05 -12.38 -1.25
N ALA A 252 -9.91 -13.05 -1.02
CA ALA A 252 -9.40 -14.08 -1.91
C ALA A 252 -10.38 -15.26 -1.99
N ALA A 253 -10.91 -15.74 -0.87
CA ALA A 253 -11.92 -16.80 -0.82
C ALA A 253 -13.21 -16.40 -1.56
N ALA A 254 -13.67 -15.16 -1.37
CA ALA A 254 -14.82 -14.62 -2.10
C ALA A 254 -14.55 -14.55 -3.60
N ALA A 255 -13.34 -14.20 -4.04
CA ALA A 255 -12.97 -14.19 -5.44
C ALA A 255 -12.95 -15.60 -6.05
N VAL A 256 -12.46 -16.60 -5.31
CA VAL A 256 -12.47 -18.02 -5.74
C VAL A 256 -13.89 -18.56 -5.92
N SER A 257 -14.83 -18.12 -5.11
CA SER A 257 -16.24 -18.55 -5.21
C SER A 257 -16.97 -17.97 -6.41
N GLN A 258 -16.38 -17.01 -7.14
CA GLN A 258 -17.01 -16.37 -8.31
C GLN A 258 -17.17 -17.36 -9.47
N PRO A 259 -18.31 -17.35 -10.15
CA PRO A 259 -18.59 -18.27 -11.27
C PRO A 259 -17.62 -18.13 -12.45
N ALA A 260 -17.05 -16.94 -12.65
CA ALA A 260 -16.08 -16.67 -13.72
C ALA A 260 -14.75 -17.41 -13.57
N LEU A 261 -14.34 -17.78 -12.34
CA LEU A 261 -13.12 -18.55 -12.08
C LEU A 261 -13.29 -20.07 -12.28
N ARG A 262 -14.50 -20.60 -12.20
CA ARG A 262 -14.77 -22.05 -12.30
C ARG A 262 -14.23 -22.69 -13.60
N PRO A 263 -14.45 -22.14 -14.79
CA PRO A 263 -13.93 -22.73 -16.03
C PRO A 263 -12.39 -22.65 -16.10
N MET A 264 -11.76 -21.58 -15.59
CA MET A 264 -10.30 -21.46 -15.58
C MET A 264 -9.65 -22.50 -14.67
N ILE A 265 -10.20 -22.71 -13.47
CA ILE A 265 -9.69 -23.69 -12.51
C ILE A 265 -9.85 -25.11 -13.05
N SER A 266 -11.00 -25.45 -13.64
CA SER A 266 -11.23 -26.76 -14.23
C SER A 266 -10.25 -27.07 -15.38
N THR A 267 -10.01 -26.11 -16.26
CA THR A 267 -9.07 -26.27 -17.38
C THR A 267 -7.63 -26.44 -16.88
N THR A 268 -7.21 -25.62 -15.90
CA THR A 268 -5.85 -25.72 -15.35
C THR A 268 -5.61 -27.03 -14.60
N VAL A 269 -6.61 -27.52 -13.85
CA VAL A 269 -6.53 -28.81 -13.15
C VAL A 269 -6.45 -29.96 -14.16
N THR A 270 -7.19 -29.90 -15.28
CA THR A 270 -7.14 -30.93 -16.33
C THR A 270 -5.77 -31.02 -17.02
N TYR A 271 -5.01 -29.92 -17.07
CA TYR A 271 -3.66 -29.91 -17.64
C TYR A 271 -2.55 -30.23 -16.62
N LEU A 272 -2.83 -30.19 -15.31
CA LEU A 272 -1.86 -30.44 -14.24
C LEU A 272 -1.95 -31.85 -13.64
N VAL A 273 -3.04 -32.56 -13.90
CA VAL A 273 -3.23 -33.96 -13.50
C VAL A 273 -3.20 -34.79 -14.77
N PRO A 274 -2.10 -35.55 -15.01
CA PRO A 274 -1.98 -36.45 -16.15
C PRO A 274 -2.96 -37.63 -16.08
#